data_2eabfcf431f7c7e01e97bdf6191e0c91
#
_entry.id   2eabfcf431f7c7e01e97bdf6191e0c91
#
_cell.length_a   1.000
_cell.length_b   1.000
_cell.length_c   1.000
_cell.angle_alpha   90.00
_cell.angle_beta   90.00
_cell.angle_gamma   90.00
#
_symmetry.space_group_name_H-M   'P 1'
#
loop_
_entity.id
_entity.type
_entity.pdbx_description
1 polymer ?
#
loop_
_entity_poly.entity_id
_entity_poly.type
_entity_poly.pdbx_seq_one_letter_code
_entity_poly.pdbx_strand_id
1 'polypeptide(L)'
;MVSAPPLSPPLPSRRVRLAARLARALLWLVLGFWLLIGLSWGLLHGWIVPRISDFRPSLEAQASRALGVPVRIGEIRVRSLGLIPSFELREVSLLDRDGHTALRLPSVVAALSPRSAWRLGFEQLVIEGAELDIRRRADGQLEIAGLRLSPVDDRERSAFADWTLAQTELVLRGGTLRWTDELRGTPPLALTDVQAVLRNPGQRHLMRLDATPPPAWGERFSLRAMLKKPLLATGHLPWQDWSGELYAEFSRADVSLLRQYLPTDQSGVVVSSGQGALRAWADVRNGAVTGGTADVLLQGVNTRLGQDLPPLVLKTVAGRFGGRQLGSAYELRTEGLSFAADDGLDWPVGNVLLLHTPADGNKPAQTELTADRLDLG
;
A
#
# COMPACT_ATOMS: atom_id res chain seq x y z
N MET A 1 -70.67 -36.79 49.03
CA MET A 1 -69.66 -36.38 48.00
C MET A 1 -68.92 -35.20 48.58
N VAL A 2 -67.66 -35.44 49.02
CA VAL A 2 -66.80 -34.38 49.59
C VAL A 2 -65.90 -33.96 48.40
N SER A 3 -66.10 -32.70 47.95
CA SER A 3 -65.24 -32.10 46.86
C SER A 3 -63.86 -31.79 47.43
N ALA A 4 -62.81 -32.38 46.85
CA ALA A 4 -61.43 -32.07 47.22
C ALA A 4 -61.08 -30.63 46.81
N PRO A 5 -60.35 -29.87 47.62
CA PRO A 5 -59.94 -28.51 47.26
C PRO A 5 -58.93 -28.54 46.12
N PRO A 6 -58.93 -27.55 45.22
CA PRO A 6 -57.97 -27.48 44.13
C PRO A 6 -56.53 -27.32 44.65
N LEU A 7 -55.62 -28.17 44.18
CA LEU A 7 -54.23 -28.12 44.48
C LEU A 7 -53.62 -26.79 43.97
N SER A 8 -53.14 -25.97 44.85
CA SER A 8 -52.42 -24.72 44.53
C SER A 8 -51.16 -25.05 43.72
N PRO A 9 -50.87 -24.36 42.62
CA PRO A 9 -49.68 -24.63 41.83
C PRO A 9 -48.42 -24.36 42.66
N PRO A 10 -47.35 -25.17 42.56
CA PRO A 10 -46.14 -25.02 43.33
C PRO A 10 -45.44 -23.69 43.01
N LEU A 11 -45.03 -22.96 44.03
CA LEU A 11 -44.30 -21.70 43.90
C LEU A 11 -42.98 -21.93 43.14
N PRO A 12 -42.68 -21.12 42.08
CA PRO A 12 -41.44 -21.31 41.31
C PRO A 12 -40.18 -21.15 42.16
N SER A 13 -39.23 -22.08 42.00
CA SER A 13 -37.99 -22.10 42.73
C SER A 13 -37.19 -20.78 42.56
N ARG A 14 -36.31 -20.45 43.52
CA ARG A 14 -35.48 -19.22 43.44
C ARG A 14 -34.70 -19.15 42.12
N ARG A 15 -34.24 -20.28 41.57
CA ARG A 15 -33.52 -20.38 40.30
C ARG A 15 -34.40 -19.98 39.11
N VAL A 16 -35.66 -20.41 39.08
CA VAL A 16 -36.63 -20.05 38.03
C VAL A 16 -36.97 -18.56 38.07
N ARG A 17 -37.12 -18.00 39.28
CA ARG A 17 -37.35 -16.54 39.44
C ARG A 17 -36.15 -15.70 38.98
N LEU A 18 -34.90 -16.14 39.26
CA LEU A 18 -33.70 -15.48 38.83
C LEU A 18 -33.57 -15.57 37.28
N ALA A 19 -33.75 -16.74 36.71
CA ALA A 19 -33.73 -16.95 35.27
C ALA A 19 -34.78 -16.08 34.54
N ALA A 20 -36.00 -15.97 35.09
CA ALA A 20 -37.04 -15.11 34.53
C ALA A 20 -36.68 -13.61 34.60
N ARG A 21 -36.00 -13.17 35.68
CA ARG A 21 -35.49 -11.77 35.77
C ARG A 21 -34.40 -11.52 34.78
N LEU A 22 -33.41 -12.42 34.62
CA LEU A 22 -32.33 -12.32 33.62
C LEU A 22 -32.87 -12.33 32.21
N ALA A 23 -33.81 -13.24 31.89
CA ALA A 23 -34.46 -13.28 30.58
C ALA A 23 -35.20 -11.98 30.23
N ARG A 24 -35.90 -11.41 31.24
CA ARG A 24 -36.61 -10.13 31.06
C ARG A 24 -35.62 -8.96 30.89
N ALA A 25 -34.53 -8.93 31.66
CA ALA A 25 -33.48 -7.93 31.49
C ALA A 25 -32.81 -8.03 30.15
N LEU A 26 -32.51 -9.25 29.66
CA LEU A 26 -31.96 -9.49 28.33
C LEU A 26 -32.91 -9.04 27.22
N LEU A 27 -34.22 -9.35 27.38
CA LEU A 27 -35.25 -8.90 26.45
C LEU A 27 -35.28 -7.37 26.34
N TRP A 28 -35.31 -6.68 27.48
CA TRP A 28 -35.28 -5.21 27.48
C TRP A 28 -33.99 -4.64 26.87
N LEU A 29 -32.82 -5.29 27.09
CA LEU A 29 -31.54 -4.89 26.52
C LEU A 29 -31.59 -5.05 25.01
N VAL A 30 -32.09 -6.18 24.49
CA VAL A 30 -32.26 -6.42 23.06
C VAL A 30 -33.24 -5.42 22.43
N LEU A 31 -34.38 -5.19 23.10
CA LEU A 31 -35.38 -4.24 22.61
C LEU A 31 -34.83 -2.81 22.60
N GLY A 32 -34.12 -2.39 23.66
CA GLY A 32 -33.43 -1.10 23.74
C GLY A 32 -32.37 -0.94 22.67
N PHE A 33 -31.60 -2.00 22.39
CA PHE A 33 -30.60 -2.01 21.32
C PHE A 33 -31.24 -1.80 19.92
N TRP A 34 -32.31 -2.53 19.61
CA TRP A 34 -33.04 -2.38 18.35
C TRP A 34 -33.72 -1.02 18.21
N LEU A 35 -34.28 -0.51 19.31
CA LEU A 35 -34.87 0.83 19.33
C LEU A 35 -33.81 1.91 19.10
N LEU A 36 -32.63 1.78 19.69
CA LEU A 36 -31.52 2.69 19.47
C LEU A 36 -31.00 2.65 18.03
N ILE A 37 -30.90 1.45 17.43
CA ILE A 37 -30.58 1.29 16.01
C ILE A 37 -31.66 1.95 15.13
N GLY A 38 -32.94 1.68 15.39
CA GLY A 38 -34.05 2.26 14.61
C GLY A 38 -34.09 3.78 14.71
N LEU A 39 -33.88 4.32 15.91
CA LEU A 39 -33.83 5.77 16.14
C LEU A 39 -32.60 6.40 15.42
N SER A 40 -31.43 5.78 15.53
CA SER A 40 -30.21 6.24 14.84
C SER A 40 -30.38 6.20 13.34
N TRP A 41 -30.98 5.14 12.82
CA TRP A 41 -31.29 5.02 11.39
C TRP A 41 -32.32 6.06 10.91
N GLY A 42 -33.39 6.28 11.69
CA GLY A 42 -34.39 7.30 11.42
C GLY A 42 -33.81 8.72 11.46
N LEU A 43 -32.96 9.02 12.44
CA LEU A 43 -32.26 10.30 12.54
C LEU A 43 -31.33 10.52 11.34
N LEU A 44 -30.57 9.49 10.96
CA LEU A 44 -29.66 9.56 9.84
C LEU A 44 -30.42 9.84 8.53
N HIS A 45 -31.46 9.04 8.23
CA HIS A 45 -32.17 9.13 6.95
C HIS A 45 -33.24 10.24 6.91
N GLY A 46 -33.88 10.54 8.03
CA GLY A 46 -34.92 11.56 8.09
C GLY A 46 -34.42 12.98 8.33
N TRP A 47 -33.24 13.14 8.92
CA TRP A 47 -32.73 14.46 9.30
C TRP A 47 -31.37 14.81 8.71
N ILE A 48 -30.38 13.90 8.81
CA ILE A 48 -29.00 14.18 8.33
C ILE A 48 -28.95 14.14 6.80
N VAL A 49 -29.45 13.05 6.19
CA VAL A 49 -29.38 12.84 4.73
C VAL A 49 -30.04 13.98 3.93
N PRO A 50 -31.26 14.47 4.25
CA PRO A 50 -31.86 15.58 3.50
C PRO A 50 -31.13 16.92 3.65
N ARG A 51 -30.34 17.07 4.72
CA ARG A 51 -29.61 18.31 5.05
C ARG A 51 -28.09 18.16 4.87
N ILE A 52 -27.65 17.16 4.12
CA ILE A 52 -26.21 16.87 3.99
C ILE A 52 -25.42 18.07 3.42
N SER A 53 -26.05 18.88 2.55
CA SER A 53 -25.46 20.10 2.00
C SER A 53 -25.15 21.14 3.08
N ASP A 54 -25.91 21.19 4.16
CA ASP A 54 -25.72 22.15 5.27
C ASP A 54 -24.46 21.81 6.09
N PHE A 55 -24.03 20.55 6.04
CA PHE A 55 -22.80 20.07 6.69
C PHE A 55 -21.53 20.34 5.88
N ARG A 56 -21.67 20.82 4.63
CA ARG A 56 -20.54 21.08 3.74
C ARG A 56 -19.44 21.95 4.39
N PRO A 57 -19.72 23.11 5.02
CA PRO A 57 -18.67 23.93 5.65
C PRO A 57 -17.93 23.20 6.76
N SER A 58 -18.66 22.38 7.53
CA SER A 58 -18.08 21.58 8.63
C SER A 58 -17.17 20.48 8.10
N LEU A 59 -17.57 19.82 7.01
CA LEU A 59 -16.77 18.79 6.34
C LEU A 59 -15.52 19.39 5.70
N GLU A 60 -15.63 20.53 5.03
CA GLU A 60 -14.49 21.28 4.48
C GLU A 60 -13.50 21.67 5.58
N ALA A 61 -13.98 22.20 6.70
CA ALA A 61 -13.14 22.57 7.84
C ALA A 61 -12.46 21.37 8.49
N GLN A 62 -13.15 20.23 8.60
CA GLN A 62 -12.62 19.02 9.17
C GLN A 62 -11.59 18.35 8.24
N ALA A 63 -11.89 18.27 6.94
CA ALA A 63 -10.97 17.78 5.93
C ALA A 63 -9.70 18.66 5.86
N SER A 64 -9.87 19.98 5.88
CA SER A 64 -8.74 20.93 5.87
C SER A 64 -7.83 20.74 7.09
N ARG A 65 -8.41 20.51 8.27
CA ARG A 65 -7.62 20.24 9.48
C ARG A 65 -6.89 18.89 9.41
N ALA A 66 -7.55 17.86 8.85
CA ALA A 66 -6.99 16.53 8.74
C ALA A 66 -5.85 16.45 7.69
N LEU A 67 -5.99 17.21 6.60
CA LEU A 67 -5.04 17.21 5.48
C LEU A 67 -3.97 18.31 5.60
N GLY A 68 -4.12 19.24 6.52
CA GLY A 68 -3.18 20.37 6.68
C GLY A 68 -3.27 21.43 5.58
N VAL A 69 -4.22 21.31 4.65
CA VAL A 69 -4.41 22.21 3.50
C VAL A 69 -5.88 22.56 3.33
N PRO A 70 -6.22 23.75 2.81
CA PRO A 70 -7.61 24.13 2.59
C PRO A 70 -8.29 23.20 1.59
N VAL A 71 -9.45 22.65 1.97
CA VAL A 71 -10.28 21.78 1.13
C VAL A 71 -11.58 22.48 0.81
N ARG A 72 -11.99 22.42 -0.45
CA ARG A 72 -13.30 22.87 -0.93
C ARG A 72 -14.06 21.73 -1.57
N ILE A 73 -15.35 21.67 -1.35
CA ILE A 73 -16.26 20.64 -1.87
C ILE A 73 -17.30 21.35 -2.74
N GLY A 74 -17.40 20.98 -4.02
CA GLY A 74 -18.39 21.55 -4.94
C GLY A 74 -19.81 21.14 -4.56
N GLU A 75 -20.09 19.85 -4.55
CA GLU A 75 -21.43 19.31 -4.27
C GLU A 75 -21.32 18.04 -3.42
N ILE A 76 -22.32 17.81 -2.57
CA ILE A 76 -22.45 16.58 -1.77
C ILE A 76 -23.76 15.90 -2.17
N ARG A 77 -23.68 14.63 -2.58
CA ARG A 77 -24.84 13.79 -2.93
C ARG A 77 -24.86 12.54 -2.09
N VAL A 78 -26.05 12.09 -1.73
CA VAL A 78 -26.21 10.76 -1.11
C VAL A 78 -26.22 9.72 -2.21
N ARG A 79 -25.34 8.71 -2.11
CA ARG A 79 -25.21 7.65 -3.12
C ARG A 79 -25.92 6.35 -2.71
N SER A 80 -25.99 6.05 -1.42
CA SER A 80 -26.61 4.83 -0.91
C SER A 80 -27.53 5.14 0.26
N LEU A 81 -28.72 4.57 0.22
CA LEU A 81 -29.72 4.59 1.29
C LEU A 81 -29.68 3.28 2.13
N GLY A 82 -28.64 2.45 1.98
CA GLY A 82 -28.49 1.20 2.71
C GLY A 82 -28.13 1.39 4.19
N LEU A 83 -27.76 0.30 4.87
CA LEU A 83 -27.34 0.32 6.28
C LEU A 83 -26.05 1.14 6.54
N ILE A 84 -25.19 1.20 5.53
CA ILE A 84 -23.98 2.01 5.55
C ILE A 84 -24.17 3.16 4.56
N PRO A 85 -24.45 4.38 5.04
CA PRO A 85 -24.64 5.52 4.15
C PRO A 85 -23.33 5.87 3.47
N SER A 86 -23.40 6.13 2.16
CA SER A 86 -22.30 6.63 1.38
C SER A 86 -22.66 7.97 0.73
N PHE A 87 -21.70 8.88 0.75
CA PHE A 87 -21.82 10.21 0.23
C PHE A 87 -20.82 10.41 -0.91
N GLU A 88 -21.30 10.94 -2.02
CA GLU A 88 -20.46 11.35 -3.14
C GLU A 88 -20.18 12.85 -3.02
N LEU A 89 -18.90 13.17 -2.88
CA LEU A 89 -18.39 14.53 -2.91
C LEU A 89 -17.87 14.81 -4.32
N ARG A 90 -18.42 15.79 -4.99
CA ARG A 90 -18.03 16.17 -6.36
C ARG A 90 -17.21 17.43 -6.35
N GLU A 91 -16.27 17.52 -7.31
CA GLU A 91 -15.40 18.67 -7.50
C GLU A 91 -14.70 19.05 -6.19
N VAL A 92 -14.10 18.07 -5.53
CA VAL A 92 -13.27 18.32 -4.35
C VAL A 92 -11.95 18.93 -4.79
N SER A 93 -11.60 20.09 -4.24
CA SER A 93 -10.38 20.80 -4.56
C SER A 93 -9.54 21.00 -3.30
N LEU A 94 -8.27 20.65 -3.37
CA LEU A 94 -7.28 21.00 -2.37
C LEU A 94 -6.54 22.24 -2.87
N LEU A 95 -6.40 23.22 -2.01
CA LEU A 95 -5.76 24.49 -2.35
C LEU A 95 -4.35 24.55 -1.76
N ASP A 96 -3.45 25.20 -2.46
CA ASP A 96 -2.13 25.54 -1.94
C ASP A 96 -2.20 26.72 -0.92
N ARG A 97 -1.04 27.14 -0.42
CA ARG A 97 -0.93 28.26 0.54
C ARG A 97 -1.33 29.60 -0.08
N ASP A 98 -1.27 29.72 -1.40
CA ASP A 98 -1.61 30.93 -2.16
C ASP A 98 -3.08 30.94 -2.60
N GLY A 99 -3.83 29.88 -2.29
CA GLY A 99 -5.25 29.72 -2.61
C GLY A 99 -5.53 29.19 -4.03
N HIS A 100 -4.51 28.77 -4.78
CA HIS A 100 -4.70 28.13 -6.08
C HIS A 100 -5.06 26.66 -5.92
N THR A 101 -5.77 26.12 -6.90
CA THR A 101 -6.13 24.70 -6.90
C THR A 101 -4.87 23.84 -7.15
N ALA A 102 -4.40 23.17 -6.12
CA ALA A 102 -3.27 22.25 -6.17
C ALA A 102 -3.69 20.87 -6.69
N LEU A 103 -4.81 20.33 -6.19
CA LEU A 103 -5.33 19.04 -6.60
C LEU A 103 -6.84 19.12 -6.80
N ARG A 104 -7.33 18.56 -7.90
CA ARG A 104 -8.75 18.40 -8.17
C ARG A 104 -9.12 16.91 -8.19
N LEU A 105 -10.13 16.56 -7.40
CA LEU A 105 -10.70 15.21 -7.33
C LEU A 105 -12.13 15.29 -7.89
N PRO A 106 -12.38 14.75 -9.08
CA PRO A 106 -13.70 14.84 -9.72
C PRO A 106 -14.81 14.19 -8.89
N SER A 107 -14.54 13.04 -8.31
CA SER A 107 -15.48 12.29 -7.47
C SER A 107 -14.75 11.63 -6.30
N VAL A 108 -15.30 11.81 -5.10
CA VAL A 108 -14.85 11.16 -3.88
C VAL A 108 -16.06 10.55 -3.19
N VAL A 109 -16.13 9.22 -3.11
CA VAL A 109 -17.20 8.51 -2.42
C VAL A 109 -16.72 8.12 -1.03
N ALA A 110 -17.38 8.63 -0.01
CA ALA A 110 -17.10 8.36 1.39
C ALA A 110 -18.22 7.53 2.01
N ALA A 111 -17.90 6.37 2.58
CA ALA A 111 -18.83 5.54 3.34
C ALA A 111 -18.49 5.62 4.83
N LEU A 112 -19.54 5.77 5.66
CA LEU A 112 -19.42 5.90 7.12
C LEU A 112 -20.11 4.73 7.80
N SER A 113 -19.39 4.05 8.68
CA SER A 113 -19.94 3.07 9.60
C SER A 113 -19.87 3.59 11.04
N PRO A 114 -20.62 3.03 12.01
CA PRO A 114 -20.47 3.39 13.41
C PRO A 114 -19.04 3.22 13.93
N ARG A 115 -18.33 2.20 13.41
CA ARG A 115 -16.94 1.92 13.76
C ARG A 115 -15.98 2.98 13.21
N SER A 116 -16.17 3.40 11.97
CA SER A 116 -15.31 4.41 11.34
C SER A 116 -15.57 5.80 11.94
N ALA A 117 -16.82 6.11 12.25
CA ALA A 117 -17.19 7.35 12.96
C ALA A 117 -16.52 7.46 14.33
N TRP A 118 -16.49 6.36 15.10
CA TRP A 118 -15.79 6.32 16.39
C TRP A 118 -14.27 6.58 16.26
N ARG A 119 -13.68 6.17 15.15
CA ARG A 119 -12.25 6.37 14.86
C ARG A 119 -11.95 7.68 14.14
N LEU A 120 -12.93 8.54 13.94
CA LEU A 120 -12.84 9.79 13.16
C LEU A 120 -12.31 9.55 11.74
N GLY A 121 -12.65 8.40 11.14
CA GLY A 121 -12.26 8.01 9.79
C GLY A 121 -13.46 7.57 8.95
N PHE A 122 -13.16 7.05 7.76
CA PHE A 122 -14.13 6.48 6.84
C PHE A 122 -14.01 4.95 6.81
N GLU A 123 -15.13 4.26 6.64
CA GLU A 123 -15.13 2.82 6.37
C GLU A 123 -14.55 2.54 4.98
N GLN A 124 -14.94 3.36 4.01
CA GLN A 124 -14.37 3.32 2.67
C GLN A 124 -14.31 4.74 2.10
N LEU A 125 -13.18 5.06 1.48
CA LEU A 125 -12.97 6.29 0.73
C LEU A 125 -12.54 5.90 -0.69
N VAL A 126 -13.39 6.16 -1.68
CA VAL A 126 -13.11 5.87 -3.09
C VAL A 126 -12.90 7.19 -3.83
N ILE A 127 -11.75 7.36 -4.44
CA ILE A 127 -11.38 8.51 -5.27
C ILE A 127 -11.39 8.05 -6.72
N GLU A 128 -12.15 8.71 -7.58
CA GLU A 128 -12.29 8.36 -8.99
C GLU A 128 -11.69 9.46 -9.88
N GLY A 129 -10.85 9.05 -10.84
CA GLY A 129 -10.33 9.94 -11.87
C GLY A 129 -9.34 11.00 -11.37
N ALA A 130 -8.66 10.79 -10.25
CA ALA A 130 -7.69 11.76 -9.74
C ALA A 130 -6.46 11.86 -10.65
N GLU A 131 -6.04 13.10 -10.90
CA GLU A 131 -4.77 13.40 -11.57
C GLU A 131 -3.77 13.87 -10.51
N LEU A 132 -2.75 13.05 -10.26
CA LEU A 132 -1.75 13.29 -9.24
C LEU A 132 -0.42 13.65 -9.90
N ASP A 133 0.09 14.84 -9.62
CA ASP A 133 1.43 15.26 -10.01
C ASP A 133 2.33 15.18 -8.78
N ILE A 134 3.35 14.33 -8.84
CA ILE A 134 4.36 14.17 -7.80
C ILE A 134 5.70 14.61 -8.38
N ARG A 135 6.32 15.58 -7.72
CA ARG A 135 7.60 16.13 -8.12
C ARG A 135 8.62 16.00 -7.00
N ARG A 136 9.78 15.43 -7.30
CA ARG A 136 10.94 15.56 -6.44
C ARG A 136 11.82 16.68 -6.96
N ARG A 137 11.94 17.74 -6.19
CA ARG A 137 12.72 18.93 -6.55
C ARG A 137 14.23 18.67 -6.49
N ALA A 138 15.00 19.57 -7.05
CA ALA A 138 16.47 19.48 -7.06
C ALA A 138 17.09 19.47 -5.65
N ASP A 139 16.41 20.04 -4.65
CA ASP A 139 16.79 20.01 -3.23
C ASP A 139 16.35 18.71 -2.50
N GLY A 140 15.73 17.75 -3.22
CA GLY A 140 15.23 16.50 -2.68
C GLY A 140 13.86 16.58 -2.01
N GLN A 141 13.24 17.75 -1.93
CA GLN A 141 11.90 17.90 -1.37
C GLN A 141 10.86 17.28 -2.30
N LEU A 142 9.85 16.62 -1.69
CA LEU A 142 8.71 16.08 -2.42
C LEU A 142 7.58 17.12 -2.44
N GLU A 143 7.05 17.33 -3.62
CA GLU A 143 5.87 18.14 -3.89
C GLU A 143 4.79 17.23 -4.48
N ILE A 144 3.63 17.16 -3.84
CA ILE A 144 2.48 16.38 -4.32
C ILE A 144 1.38 17.35 -4.70
N ALA A 145 0.99 17.35 -5.98
CA ALA A 145 -0.04 18.23 -6.51
C ALA A 145 0.19 19.73 -6.13
N GLY A 146 1.42 20.22 -6.23
CA GLY A 146 1.79 21.57 -5.86
C GLY A 146 1.94 21.84 -4.35
N LEU A 147 1.62 20.85 -3.51
CA LEU A 147 1.77 20.95 -2.07
C LEU A 147 3.17 20.47 -1.66
N ARG A 148 3.95 21.32 -1.06
CA ARG A 148 5.29 20.98 -0.58
C ARG A 148 5.19 20.16 0.70
N LEU A 149 5.67 18.93 0.64
CA LEU A 149 5.91 18.13 1.84
C LEU A 149 7.25 18.56 2.43
N SER A 150 7.20 19.54 3.33
CA SER A 150 8.42 20.08 3.94
C SER A 150 9.16 19.01 4.75
N PRO A 151 10.49 18.83 4.55
CA PRO A 151 11.27 17.89 5.38
C PRO A 151 11.35 18.32 6.84
N VAL A 152 11.05 19.59 7.12
CA VAL A 152 11.20 20.20 8.45
C VAL A 152 10.00 19.92 9.36
N ASP A 153 8.82 19.61 8.81
CA ASP A 153 7.62 19.33 9.62
C ASP A 153 7.27 17.85 9.62
N ASP A 154 7.99 17.08 10.45
CA ASP A 154 7.65 15.66 10.73
C ASP A 154 6.21 15.51 11.25
N ARG A 155 5.64 16.56 11.85
CA ARG A 155 4.25 16.56 12.36
C ARG A 155 3.20 16.59 11.23
N GLU A 156 3.40 17.39 10.19
CA GLU A 156 2.44 17.45 9.06
C GLU A 156 2.47 16.15 8.24
N ARG A 157 3.66 15.60 7.97
CA ARG A 157 3.79 14.29 7.29
C ARG A 157 3.22 13.15 8.11
N SER A 158 3.44 13.15 9.43
CA SER A 158 2.86 12.15 10.31
C SER A 158 1.34 12.27 10.34
N ALA A 159 0.78 13.48 10.40
CA ALA A 159 -0.66 13.69 10.42
C ALA A 159 -1.38 13.18 9.16
N PHE A 160 -0.85 13.45 7.97
CA PHE A 160 -1.40 12.91 6.71
C PHE A 160 -1.29 11.39 6.63
N ALA A 161 -0.13 10.84 6.99
CA ALA A 161 0.08 9.39 7.01
C ALA A 161 -0.85 8.72 8.03
N ASP A 162 -0.96 9.28 9.23
CA ASP A 162 -1.84 8.77 10.27
C ASP A 162 -3.31 8.83 9.87
N TRP A 163 -3.73 9.93 9.25
CA TRP A 163 -5.08 10.04 8.72
C TRP A 163 -5.35 8.98 7.64
N THR A 164 -4.42 8.79 6.71
CA THR A 164 -4.52 7.77 5.64
C THR A 164 -4.60 6.36 6.23
N LEU A 165 -3.77 6.05 7.22
CA LEU A 165 -3.74 4.75 7.89
C LEU A 165 -4.90 4.53 8.88
N ALA A 166 -5.59 5.60 9.28
CA ALA A 166 -6.81 5.51 10.09
C ALA A 166 -8.04 5.09 9.26
N GLN A 167 -8.00 5.28 7.92
CA GLN A 167 -9.08 4.82 7.06
C GLN A 167 -9.10 3.30 7.01
N THR A 168 -10.29 2.68 7.02
CA THR A 168 -10.40 1.22 6.90
C THR A 168 -10.04 0.76 5.49
N GLU A 169 -10.53 1.48 4.47
CA GLU A 169 -10.20 1.24 3.08
C GLU A 169 -10.11 2.56 2.30
N LEU A 170 -9.00 2.74 1.58
CA LEU A 170 -8.80 3.83 0.61
C LEU A 170 -8.62 3.22 -0.78
N VAL A 171 -9.39 3.68 -1.76
CA VAL A 171 -9.37 3.18 -3.13
C VAL A 171 -9.21 4.34 -4.09
N LEU A 172 -8.24 4.24 -5.00
CA LEU A 172 -8.10 5.10 -6.18
C LEU A 172 -8.47 4.29 -7.42
N ARG A 173 -9.36 4.82 -8.25
CA ARG A 173 -9.81 4.18 -9.50
C ARG A 173 -9.61 5.09 -10.70
N GLY A 174 -8.96 4.56 -11.74
CA GLY A 174 -8.82 5.26 -13.01
C GLY A 174 -8.04 6.56 -12.91
N GLY A 175 -7.09 6.65 -11.98
CA GLY A 175 -6.26 7.83 -11.80
C GLY A 175 -5.14 7.92 -12.82
N THR A 176 -4.52 9.09 -12.91
CA THR A 176 -3.26 9.34 -13.60
C THR A 176 -2.24 9.84 -12.58
N LEU A 177 -1.02 9.30 -12.61
CA LEU A 177 0.07 9.73 -11.77
C LEU A 177 1.23 10.17 -12.65
N ARG A 178 1.67 11.42 -12.49
CA ARG A 178 2.86 11.96 -13.14
C ARG A 178 3.97 12.11 -12.10
N TRP A 179 5.10 11.46 -12.35
CA TRP A 179 6.29 11.57 -11.53
C TRP A 179 7.36 12.39 -12.25
N THR A 180 7.88 13.43 -11.62
CA THR A 180 8.99 14.24 -12.11
C THR A 180 10.11 14.24 -11.07
N ASP A 181 11.32 13.87 -11.47
CA ASP A 181 12.48 13.82 -10.59
C ASP A 181 13.55 14.81 -11.04
N GLU A 182 13.47 16.04 -10.51
CA GLU A 182 14.45 17.09 -10.81
C GLU A 182 15.83 16.80 -10.20
N LEU A 183 15.87 16.10 -9.05
CA LEU A 183 17.13 15.77 -8.37
C LEU A 183 18.00 14.83 -9.20
N ARG A 184 17.37 13.86 -9.89
CA ARG A 184 18.09 12.92 -10.78
C ARG A 184 18.10 13.36 -12.25
N GLY A 185 17.32 14.38 -12.60
CA GLY A 185 17.18 14.84 -13.99
C GLY A 185 16.59 13.78 -14.91
N THR A 186 15.79 12.83 -14.37
CA THR A 186 15.18 11.77 -15.18
C THR A 186 13.96 12.30 -15.95
N PRO A 187 13.64 11.72 -17.14
CA PRO A 187 12.45 12.08 -17.87
C PRO A 187 11.18 11.87 -17.01
N PRO A 188 10.16 12.73 -17.15
CA PRO A 188 8.91 12.55 -16.43
C PRO A 188 8.25 11.20 -16.78
N LEU A 189 7.80 10.47 -15.74
CA LEU A 189 7.06 9.22 -15.88
C LEU A 189 5.57 9.46 -15.68
N ALA A 190 4.76 9.17 -16.68
CA ALA A 190 3.31 9.22 -16.56
C ALA A 190 2.73 7.81 -16.50
N LEU A 191 2.08 7.49 -15.38
CA LEU A 191 1.32 6.24 -15.21
C LEU A 191 -0.16 6.54 -15.43
N THR A 192 -0.82 5.76 -16.28
CA THR A 192 -2.26 5.87 -16.56
C THR A 192 -3.02 4.67 -16.00
N ASP A 193 -4.34 4.78 -15.97
CA ASP A 193 -5.23 3.75 -15.41
C ASP A 193 -4.73 3.23 -14.06
N VAL A 194 -4.33 4.16 -13.20
CA VAL A 194 -3.83 3.86 -11.86
C VAL A 194 -4.99 3.38 -11.00
N GLN A 195 -4.86 2.18 -10.46
CA GLN A 195 -5.77 1.61 -9.47
C GLN A 195 -4.97 1.31 -8.22
N ALA A 196 -5.30 1.95 -7.13
CA ALA A 196 -4.65 1.70 -5.84
C ALA A 196 -5.68 1.35 -4.77
N VAL A 197 -5.33 0.41 -3.92
CA VAL A 197 -6.13 0.01 -2.76
C VAL A 197 -5.22 -0.06 -1.55
N LEU A 198 -5.60 0.64 -0.50
CA LEU A 198 -5.00 0.53 0.82
C LEU A 198 -6.07 0.05 1.79
N ARG A 199 -5.83 -1.07 2.47
CA ARG A 199 -6.70 -1.62 3.52
C ARG A 199 -5.94 -1.71 4.82
N ASN A 200 -6.56 -1.24 5.90
CA ASN A 200 -5.95 -1.16 7.22
C ASN A 200 -6.74 -1.97 8.27
N PRO A 201 -6.79 -3.32 8.16
CA PRO A 201 -7.45 -4.15 9.18
C PRO A 201 -6.57 -4.27 10.43
N GLY A 202 -6.77 -3.36 11.37
CA GLY A 202 -6.05 -3.35 12.64
C GLY A 202 -4.58 -2.92 12.49
N GLN A 203 -3.65 -3.84 12.78
CA GLN A 203 -2.20 -3.58 12.70
C GLN A 203 -1.58 -3.99 11.35
N ARG A 204 -2.39 -4.50 10.43
CA ARG A 204 -1.96 -4.89 9.09
C ARG A 204 -2.31 -3.80 8.10
N HIS A 205 -1.41 -3.55 7.16
CA HIS A 205 -1.58 -2.61 6.08
C HIS A 205 -1.37 -3.35 4.76
N LEU A 206 -2.45 -3.50 4.00
CA LEU A 206 -2.45 -4.19 2.72
C LEU A 206 -2.52 -3.14 1.63
N MET A 207 -1.54 -3.14 0.74
CA MET A 207 -1.46 -2.18 -0.37
C MET A 207 -1.45 -2.94 -1.70
N ARG A 208 -2.17 -2.43 -2.67
CA ARG A 208 -2.12 -2.86 -4.06
C ARG A 208 -2.08 -1.64 -4.96
N LEU A 209 -1.22 -1.67 -5.95
CA LEU A 209 -1.13 -0.67 -7.01
C LEU A 209 -1.03 -1.40 -8.35
N ASP A 210 -1.98 -1.13 -9.24
CA ASP A 210 -1.92 -1.55 -10.64
C ASP A 210 -1.86 -0.28 -11.50
N ALA A 211 -0.95 -0.22 -12.48
CA ALA A 211 -0.81 0.96 -13.32
C ALA A 211 -0.25 0.60 -14.70
N THR A 212 -0.52 1.44 -15.69
CA THR A 212 -0.04 1.30 -17.04
C THR A 212 1.01 2.37 -17.32
N PRO A 213 2.29 2.01 -17.54
CA PRO A 213 3.36 2.93 -17.88
C PRO A 213 3.28 3.36 -19.35
N PRO A 214 4.09 4.32 -19.80
CA PRO A 214 4.25 4.62 -21.23
C PRO A 214 4.68 3.36 -22.01
N PRO A 215 4.24 3.18 -23.27
CA PRO A 215 4.50 1.95 -24.05
C PRO A 215 5.99 1.59 -24.18
N ALA A 216 6.88 2.58 -24.18
CA ALA A 216 8.33 2.35 -24.21
C ALA A 216 8.86 1.65 -22.95
N TRP A 217 8.16 1.77 -21.82
CA TRP A 217 8.55 1.18 -20.53
C TRP A 217 8.07 -0.26 -20.37
N GLY A 218 6.99 -0.62 -21.04
CA GLY A 218 6.41 -1.93 -20.94
C GLY A 218 4.89 -1.94 -20.90
N GLU A 219 4.36 -2.94 -20.21
CA GLU A 219 2.93 -3.19 -20.04
C GLU A 219 2.47 -2.88 -18.61
N ARG A 220 1.15 -2.98 -18.40
CA ARG A 220 0.54 -2.84 -17.07
C ARG A 220 1.25 -3.71 -16.06
N PHE A 221 1.57 -3.14 -14.89
CA PHE A 221 2.24 -3.83 -13.80
C PHE A 221 1.41 -3.81 -12.52
N SER A 222 1.76 -4.71 -11.61
CA SER A 222 1.15 -4.82 -10.28
C SER A 222 2.21 -4.76 -9.19
N LEU A 223 1.96 -3.93 -8.16
CA LEU A 223 2.72 -3.92 -6.91
C LEU A 223 1.78 -4.28 -5.77
N ARG A 224 2.26 -5.07 -4.81
CA ARG A 224 1.52 -5.42 -3.59
C ARG A 224 2.44 -5.32 -2.39
N ALA A 225 1.89 -4.92 -1.26
CA ALA A 225 2.59 -4.92 0.00
C ALA A 225 1.67 -5.43 1.11
N MET A 226 2.21 -6.22 2.00
CA MET A 226 1.56 -6.64 3.24
C MET A 226 2.48 -6.32 4.40
N LEU A 227 2.22 -5.21 5.07
CA LEU A 227 3.06 -4.71 6.15
C LEU A 227 2.33 -4.82 7.49
N LYS A 228 3.08 -4.98 8.56
CA LYS A 228 2.58 -5.08 9.94
C LYS A 228 3.35 -4.13 10.83
N LYS A 229 2.64 -3.43 11.70
CA LYS A 229 3.23 -2.68 12.81
C LYS A 229 3.66 -3.62 13.93
N PRO A 230 4.71 -3.30 14.71
CA PRO A 230 5.06 -4.04 15.92
C PRO A 230 3.91 -4.09 16.93
N LEU A 231 3.72 -5.22 17.61
CA LEU A 231 2.58 -5.48 18.49
C LEU A 231 2.50 -4.56 19.73
N LEU A 232 3.65 -4.12 20.24
CA LEU A 232 3.75 -3.30 21.45
C LEU A 232 3.93 -1.81 21.17
N ALA A 233 3.77 -1.43 19.94
CA ALA A 233 3.97 -0.06 19.53
C ALA A 233 2.78 0.82 19.89
N THR A 234 2.96 1.72 20.82
CA THR A 234 2.01 2.76 21.20
C THR A 234 2.44 4.09 20.57
N GLY A 235 1.60 4.68 19.71
CA GLY A 235 1.84 5.97 19.09
C GLY A 235 2.22 5.90 17.60
N HIS A 236 2.72 7.03 17.10
CA HIS A 236 3.15 7.19 15.72
C HIS A 236 4.47 6.46 15.50
N LEU A 237 4.42 5.30 14.86
CA LEU A 237 5.62 4.57 14.47
C LEU A 237 5.97 4.90 13.03
N PRO A 238 7.19 5.35 12.80
CA PRO A 238 7.68 5.54 11.45
C PRO A 238 7.61 4.21 10.69
N TRP A 239 7.39 4.26 9.39
CA TRP A 239 7.34 3.08 8.52
C TRP A 239 8.62 2.24 8.57
N GLN A 240 9.73 2.82 9.05
CA GLN A 240 11.01 2.13 9.30
C GLN A 240 10.90 1.00 10.33
N ASP A 241 9.88 1.00 11.18
CA ASP A 241 9.69 -0.07 12.17
C ASP A 241 8.78 -1.20 11.65
N TRP A 242 8.27 -1.07 10.43
CA TRP A 242 7.33 -2.04 9.87
C TRP A 242 8.06 -3.25 9.28
N SER A 243 7.38 -4.40 9.33
CA SER A 243 7.86 -5.65 8.75
C SER A 243 6.79 -6.31 7.90
N GLY A 244 7.19 -7.03 6.86
CA GLY A 244 6.24 -7.69 5.98
C GLY A 244 6.83 -8.11 4.66
N GLU A 245 5.99 -8.18 3.64
CA GLU A 245 6.31 -8.69 2.32
C GLU A 245 5.91 -7.71 1.24
N LEU A 246 6.75 -7.59 0.23
CA LEU A 246 6.49 -6.85 -1.00
C LEU A 246 6.44 -7.83 -2.18
N TYR A 247 5.60 -7.52 -3.16
CA TYR A 247 5.51 -8.24 -4.42
C TYR A 247 5.41 -7.25 -5.57
N ALA A 248 6.14 -7.54 -6.65
CA ALA A 248 6.08 -6.80 -7.90
C ALA A 248 5.97 -7.75 -9.09
N GLU A 249 5.12 -7.41 -10.06
CA GLU A 249 4.93 -8.18 -11.28
C GLU A 249 4.89 -7.24 -12.48
N PHE A 250 5.78 -7.51 -13.43
CA PHE A 250 5.88 -6.84 -14.72
C PHE A 250 5.81 -7.90 -15.80
N SER A 251 4.73 -7.91 -16.58
CA SER A 251 4.57 -8.86 -17.71
C SER A 251 5.57 -8.58 -18.83
N ARG A 252 5.86 -7.31 -19.04
CA ARG A 252 6.91 -6.82 -19.93
C ARG A 252 7.42 -5.48 -19.41
N ALA A 253 8.72 -5.36 -19.20
CA ALA A 253 9.37 -4.12 -18.80
C ALA A 253 10.70 -3.94 -19.52
N ASP A 254 11.05 -2.70 -19.80
CA ASP A 254 12.40 -2.31 -20.20
C ASP A 254 13.21 -2.04 -18.94
N VAL A 255 14.16 -2.95 -18.64
CA VAL A 255 14.93 -2.88 -17.38
C VAL A 255 15.92 -1.72 -17.36
N SER A 256 16.32 -1.19 -18.53
CA SER A 256 17.21 -0.04 -18.61
C SER A 256 16.51 1.24 -18.17
N LEU A 257 15.22 1.36 -18.49
CA LEU A 257 14.38 2.48 -18.04
C LEU A 257 14.01 2.37 -16.56
N LEU A 258 13.68 1.17 -16.09
CA LEU A 258 13.40 0.92 -14.66
C LEU A 258 14.60 1.29 -13.77
N ARG A 259 15.81 0.99 -14.22
CA ARG A 259 17.04 1.30 -13.49
C ARG A 259 17.17 2.78 -13.15
N GLN A 260 16.72 3.70 -13.99
CA GLN A 260 16.83 5.15 -13.76
C GLN A 260 16.14 5.59 -12.47
N TYR A 261 15.20 4.78 -11.94
CA TYR A 261 14.43 5.06 -10.73
C TYR A 261 14.86 4.22 -9.52
N LEU A 262 15.73 3.22 -9.72
CA LEU A 262 16.25 2.38 -8.64
C LEU A 262 17.62 2.87 -8.15
N PRO A 263 17.92 2.83 -6.86
CA PRO A 263 19.24 3.16 -6.33
C PRO A 263 20.23 2.00 -6.57
N THR A 264 20.71 1.85 -7.82
CA THR A 264 21.59 0.74 -8.22
C THR A 264 23.08 1.08 -8.18
N ASP A 265 23.44 2.30 -7.81
CA ASP A 265 24.81 2.82 -7.88
C ASP A 265 25.83 2.06 -7.00
N GLN A 266 25.34 1.29 -6.03
CA GLN A 266 26.22 0.55 -5.11
C GLN A 266 26.60 -0.86 -5.59
N SER A 267 25.91 -1.40 -6.61
CA SER A 267 26.14 -2.78 -7.07
C SER A 267 27.27 -2.95 -8.08
N GLY A 268 27.75 -1.85 -8.70
CA GLY A 268 28.71 -1.89 -9.80
C GLY A 268 28.17 -2.49 -11.11
N VAL A 269 26.94 -3.04 -11.10
CA VAL A 269 26.28 -3.65 -12.26
C VAL A 269 25.54 -2.60 -13.05
N VAL A 270 25.85 -2.48 -14.34
CA VAL A 270 25.21 -1.54 -15.26
C VAL A 270 24.42 -2.31 -16.33
N VAL A 271 23.09 -2.19 -16.31
CA VAL A 271 22.24 -2.73 -17.36
C VAL A 271 21.89 -1.63 -18.36
N SER A 272 22.37 -1.75 -19.58
CA SER A 272 22.19 -0.74 -20.65
C SER A 272 20.95 -1.00 -21.50
N SER A 273 20.55 -2.26 -21.67
CA SER A 273 19.31 -2.67 -22.35
C SER A 273 18.81 -4.00 -21.81
N GLY A 274 17.56 -4.32 -22.11
CA GLY A 274 16.93 -5.59 -21.81
C GLY A 274 15.42 -5.41 -21.63
N GLN A 275 14.65 -6.32 -22.20
CA GLN A 275 13.19 -6.30 -22.09
C GLN A 275 12.66 -7.67 -21.70
N GLY A 276 11.61 -7.73 -20.89
CA GLY A 276 10.97 -8.99 -20.57
C GLY A 276 10.12 -8.98 -19.32
N ALA A 277 9.83 -10.16 -18.83
CA ALA A 277 9.01 -10.36 -17.64
C ALA A 277 9.86 -10.42 -16.37
N LEU A 278 9.31 -9.84 -15.31
CA LEU A 278 9.93 -9.84 -13.99
C LEU A 278 8.84 -10.05 -12.93
N ARG A 279 9.05 -10.99 -12.00
CA ARG A 279 8.31 -11.10 -10.75
C ARG A 279 9.28 -11.05 -9.59
N ALA A 280 9.01 -10.24 -8.61
CA ALA A 280 9.88 -10.10 -7.45
C ALA A 280 9.09 -10.18 -6.15
N TRP A 281 9.69 -10.81 -5.16
CA TRP A 281 9.23 -10.86 -3.77
C TRP A 281 10.36 -10.35 -2.90
N ALA A 282 10.02 -9.54 -1.91
CA ALA A 282 11.00 -9.04 -0.95
C ALA A 282 10.46 -9.09 0.47
N ASP A 283 11.31 -9.52 1.39
CA ASP A 283 11.06 -9.49 2.83
C ASP A 283 11.57 -8.19 3.42
N VAL A 284 10.71 -7.52 4.16
CA VAL A 284 11.03 -6.27 4.86
C VAL A 284 11.03 -6.52 6.36
N ARG A 285 12.09 -6.09 7.04
CA ARG A 285 12.18 -6.06 8.51
C ARG A 285 12.70 -4.71 8.94
N ASN A 286 11.97 -4.07 9.85
CA ASN A 286 12.31 -2.73 10.34
C ASN A 286 12.57 -1.75 9.20
N GLY A 287 11.67 -1.72 8.21
CA GLY A 287 11.76 -0.84 7.05
C GLY A 287 12.89 -1.12 6.05
N ALA A 288 13.73 -2.11 6.30
CA ALA A 288 14.82 -2.52 5.41
C ALA A 288 14.50 -3.84 4.70
N VAL A 289 14.89 -3.96 3.43
CA VAL A 289 14.80 -5.22 2.68
C VAL A 289 15.90 -6.16 3.20
N THR A 290 15.51 -7.29 3.77
CA THR A 290 16.43 -8.29 4.35
C THR A 290 16.65 -9.51 3.46
N GLY A 291 15.81 -9.68 2.45
CA GLY A 291 15.91 -10.76 1.48
C GLY A 291 14.86 -10.62 0.40
N GLY A 292 14.99 -11.43 -0.64
CA GLY A 292 14.00 -11.49 -1.70
C GLY A 292 14.35 -12.50 -2.77
N THR A 293 13.40 -12.72 -3.67
CA THR A 293 13.56 -13.56 -4.86
C THR A 293 12.98 -12.83 -6.07
N ALA A 294 13.54 -13.10 -7.24
CA ALA A 294 13.02 -12.57 -8.50
C ALA A 294 13.05 -13.65 -9.58
N ASP A 295 11.91 -13.92 -10.21
CA ASP A 295 11.83 -14.68 -11.45
C ASP A 295 12.05 -13.71 -12.62
N VAL A 296 12.99 -14.05 -13.49
CA VAL A 296 13.44 -13.18 -14.58
C VAL A 296 13.37 -13.94 -15.88
N LEU A 297 12.82 -13.30 -16.91
CA LEU A 297 12.87 -13.76 -18.29
C LEU A 297 13.08 -12.53 -19.18
N LEU A 298 14.33 -12.27 -19.56
CA LEU A 298 14.73 -11.09 -20.32
C LEU A 298 15.32 -11.47 -21.67
N GLN A 299 15.20 -10.55 -22.63
CA GLN A 299 15.76 -10.66 -23.96
C GLN A 299 16.54 -9.38 -24.31
N GLY A 300 17.59 -9.51 -25.12
CA GLY A 300 18.39 -8.39 -25.59
C GLY A 300 19.10 -7.65 -24.46
N VAL A 301 19.61 -8.38 -23.48
CA VAL A 301 20.26 -7.81 -22.30
C VAL A 301 21.68 -7.41 -22.61
N ASN A 302 21.99 -6.13 -22.43
CA ASN A 302 23.36 -5.63 -22.44
C ASN A 302 23.69 -5.15 -21.04
N THR A 303 24.64 -5.82 -20.39
CA THR A 303 25.01 -5.53 -19.01
C THR A 303 26.54 -5.49 -18.85
N ARG A 304 26.98 -4.72 -17.88
CA ARG A 304 28.38 -4.74 -17.41
C ARG A 304 28.37 -5.11 -15.94
N LEU A 305 29.04 -6.18 -15.57
CA LEU A 305 29.05 -6.75 -14.21
C LEU A 305 30.07 -6.09 -13.27
N GLY A 306 30.90 -5.19 -13.80
CA GLY A 306 31.89 -4.42 -13.05
C GLY A 306 32.46 -3.29 -13.90
N GLN A 307 33.06 -2.29 -13.27
CA GLN A 307 33.59 -1.11 -14.00
C GLN A 307 34.70 -1.47 -15.01
N ASP A 308 35.54 -2.44 -14.65
CA ASP A 308 36.67 -2.88 -15.44
C ASP A 308 36.37 -4.11 -16.33
N LEU A 309 35.14 -4.61 -16.31
CA LEU A 309 34.74 -5.77 -17.11
C LEU A 309 34.14 -5.35 -18.45
N PRO A 310 34.37 -6.10 -19.52
CA PRO A 310 33.74 -5.87 -20.81
C PRO A 310 32.22 -6.01 -20.72
N PRO A 311 31.46 -5.33 -21.59
CA PRO A 311 30.01 -5.52 -21.65
C PRO A 311 29.69 -6.95 -22.06
N LEU A 312 28.69 -7.54 -21.38
CA LEU A 312 28.14 -8.85 -21.66
C LEU A 312 26.82 -8.66 -22.39
N VAL A 313 26.75 -9.19 -23.62
CA VAL A 313 25.58 -9.10 -24.47
C VAL A 313 24.88 -10.46 -24.51
N LEU A 314 23.68 -10.53 -23.97
CA LEU A 314 22.90 -11.75 -23.83
C LEU A 314 21.62 -11.68 -24.66
N LYS A 315 21.39 -12.66 -25.53
CA LYS A 315 20.14 -12.82 -26.27
C LYS A 315 18.97 -13.08 -25.35
N THR A 316 19.18 -13.97 -24.40
CA THR A 316 18.18 -14.37 -23.39
C THR A 316 18.82 -14.60 -22.05
N VAL A 317 18.09 -14.27 -20.98
CA VAL A 317 18.43 -14.62 -19.60
C VAL A 317 17.14 -15.08 -18.92
N ALA A 318 17.16 -16.25 -18.34
CA ALA A 318 16.04 -16.79 -17.59
C ALA A 318 16.55 -17.45 -16.30
N GLY A 319 15.76 -17.37 -15.23
CA GLY A 319 16.07 -18.02 -13.96
C GLY A 319 15.43 -17.33 -12.78
N ARG A 320 15.54 -17.95 -11.63
CA ARG A 320 15.18 -17.36 -10.35
C ARG A 320 16.43 -16.89 -9.64
N PHE A 321 16.43 -15.64 -9.22
CA PHE A 321 17.49 -15.01 -8.44
C PHE A 321 17.00 -14.82 -7.01
N GLY A 322 17.78 -15.23 -6.03
CA GLY A 322 17.47 -15.02 -4.62
C GLY A 322 18.60 -14.30 -3.93
N GLY A 323 18.28 -13.45 -2.97
CA GLY A 323 19.24 -12.78 -2.12
C GLY A 323 18.74 -12.69 -0.70
N ARG A 324 19.62 -12.86 0.29
CA ARG A 324 19.27 -12.63 1.69
C ARG A 324 20.47 -12.17 2.50
N GLN A 325 20.19 -11.35 3.49
CA GLN A 325 21.17 -10.93 4.47
C GLN A 325 21.21 -11.94 5.62
N LEU A 326 22.39 -12.40 5.98
CA LEU A 326 22.69 -13.34 7.06
C LEU A 326 23.61 -12.68 8.09
N GLY A 327 23.05 -11.84 8.95
CA GLY A 327 23.86 -10.97 9.83
C GLY A 327 24.64 -9.95 9.01
N SER A 328 25.97 -10.00 9.03
CA SER A 328 26.85 -9.17 8.19
C SER A 328 27.12 -9.78 6.81
N ALA A 329 26.85 -11.07 6.62
CA ALA A 329 27.06 -11.77 5.35
C ALA A 329 25.88 -11.61 4.40
N TYR A 330 26.15 -11.80 3.09
CA TYR A 330 25.14 -11.78 2.02
C TYR A 330 25.20 -13.09 1.26
N GLU A 331 24.04 -13.71 1.08
CA GLU A 331 23.86 -14.88 0.24
C GLU A 331 23.13 -14.46 -1.04
N LEU A 332 23.70 -14.81 -2.19
CA LEU A 332 23.05 -14.72 -3.50
C LEU A 332 22.96 -16.13 -4.08
N ARG A 333 21.80 -16.47 -4.62
CA ARG A 333 21.56 -17.79 -5.24
C ARG A 333 20.78 -17.62 -6.54
N THR A 334 21.06 -18.53 -7.47
CA THR A 334 20.21 -18.69 -8.66
C THR A 334 19.65 -20.10 -8.71
N GLU A 335 18.46 -20.21 -9.24
CA GLU A 335 17.79 -21.48 -9.50
C GLU A 335 17.37 -21.52 -10.97
N GLY A 336 17.81 -22.53 -11.70
CA GLY A 336 17.47 -22.68 -13.12
C GLY A 336 18.01 -21.55 -13.99
N LEU A 337 19.13 -20.93 -13.62
CA LEU A 337 19.77 -19.89 -14.44
C LEU A 337 20.20 -20.45 -15.78
N SER A 338 19.73 -19.82 -16.86
CA SER A 338 20.17 -20.10 -18.23
C SER A 338 20.34 -18.77 -18.96
N PHE A 339 21.31 -18.69 -19.85
CA PHE A 339 21.47 -17.56 -20.74
C PHE A 339 22.15 -17.98 -22.05
N ALA A 340 21.85 -17.25 -23.10
CA ALA A 340 22.51 -17.36 -24.40
C ALA A 340 23.16 -16.03 -24.74
N ALA A 341 24.47 -16.02 -25.00
CA ALA A 341 25.20 -14.83 -25.38
C ALA A 341 25.26 -14.66 -26.90
N ASP A 342 25.60 -13.46 -27.34
CA ASP A 342 25.69 -13.14 -28.79
C ASP A 342 26.90 -13.79 -29.48
N ASP A 343 27.95 -14.05 -28.73
CA ASP A 343 29.20 -14.71 -29.20
C ASP A 343 29.07 -16.22 -29.35
N GLY A 344 27.87 -16.79 -29.05
CA GLY A 344 27.59 -18.22 -29.17
C GLY A 344 27.82 -19.02 -27.90
N LEU A 345 28.16 -18.34 -26.76
CA LEU A 345 28.20 -18.97 -25.46
C LEU A 345 26.78 -19.24 -24.97
N ASP A 346 26.44 -20.48 -24.79
CA ASP A 346 25.17 -20.92 -24.19
C ASP A 346 25.44 -21.52 -22.81
N TRP A 347 24.95 -20.85 -21.76
CA TRP A 347 24.97 -21.40 -20.41
C TRP A 347 23.72 -22.28 -20.19
N PRO A 348 23.90 -23.60 -20.06
CA PRO A 348 22.78 -24.50 -19.82
C PRO A 348 22.20 -24.27 -18.43
N VAL A 349 20.96 -24.72 -18.23
CA VAL A 349 20.28 -24.58 -16.95
C VAL A 349 21.15 -25.08 -15.79
N GLY A 350 21.40 -24.20 -14.82
CA GLY A 350 22.24 -24.49 -13.65
C GLY A 350 21.88 -23.63 -12.43
N ASN A 351 22.49 -23.96 -11.31
CA ASN A 351 22.32 -23.23 -10.06
C ASN A 351 23.67 -22.68 -9.59
N VAL A 352 23.66 -21.47 -9.07
CA VAL A 352 24.84 -20.81 -8.52
C VAL A 352 24.49 -20.30 -7.13
N LEU A 353 25.39 -20.52 -6.17
CA LEU A 353 25.34 -19.99 -4.83
C LEU A 353 26.62 -19.19 -4.56
N LEU A 354 26.45 -17.96 -4.14
CA LEU A 354 27.53 -17.08 -3.71
C LEU A 354 27.26 -16.62 -2.29
N LEU A 355 28.20 -16.88 -1.40
CA LEU A 355 28.21 -16.39 -0.02
C LEU A 355 29.35 -15.40 0.16
N HIS A 356 29.02 -14.16 0.46
CA HIS A 356 30.00 -13.13 0.75
C HIS A 356 29.95 -12.74 2.23
N THR A 357 31.08 -12.89 2.92
CA THR A 357 31.26 -12.45 4.30
C THR A 357 32.20 -11.26 4.28
N PRO A 358 31.79 -10.06 4.70
CA PRO A 358 32.67 -8.89 4.75
C PRO A 358 33.78 -9.08 5.79
N ALA A 359 34.84 -8.27 5.67
CA ALA A 359 35.91 -8.26 6.64
C ALA A 359 35.37 -7.88 8.04
N ASP A 360 35.85 -8.58 9.07
CA ASP A 360 35.49 -8.34 10.47
C ASP A 360 36.77 -8.37 11.33
N GLY A 361 37.17 -7.18 11.83
CA GLY A 361 38.38 -7.03 12.59
C GLY A 361 39.65 -7.52 11.84
N ASN A 362 40.23 -8.63 12.31
CA ASN A 362 41.43 -9.24 11.70
C ASN A 362 41.12 -10.29 10.62
N LYS A 363 39.84 -10.59 10.35
CA LYS A 363 39.47 -11.56 9.32
C LYS A 363 39.25 -10.83 8.00
N PRO A 364 39.93 -11.24 6.91
CA PRO A 364 39.70 -10.68 5.59
C PRO A 364 38.25 -11.02 5.07
N ALA A 365 37.78 -10.23 4.15
CA ALA A 365 36.55 -10.56 3.44
C ALA A 365 36.71 -11.89 2.69
N GLN A 366 35.68 -12.74 2.72
CA GLN A 366 35.68 -14.04 2.07
C GLN A 366 34.46 -14.15 1.15
N THR A 367 34.69 -14.70 -0.05
CA THR A 367 33.62 -15.00 -0.98
C THR A 367 33.74 -16.46 -1.40
N GLU A 368 32.66 -17.22 -1.18
CA GLU A 368 32.53 -18.62 -1.58
C GLU A 368 31.55 -18.71 -2.74
N LEU A 369 31.97 -19.38 -3.82
CA LEU A 369 31.14 -19.61 -4.99
C LEU A 369 30.97 -21.14 -5.16
N THR A 370 29.72 -21.58 -5.23
CA THR A 370 29.35 -22.96 -5.55
C THR A 370 28.44 -22.95 -6.77
N ALA A 371 28.72 -23.80 -7.74
CA ALA A 371 27.90 -23.94 -8.94
C ALA A 371 27.76 -25.41 -9.31
N ASP A 372 26.59 -25.80 -9.85
CA ASP A 372 26.35 -27.18 -10.33
C ASP A 372 27.22 -27.50 -11.54
N ARG A 373 27.53 -26.48 -12.31
CA ARG A 373 28.38 -26.54 -13.51
C ARG A 373 29.25 -25.29 -13.58
N LEU A 374 30.50 -25.46 -13.88
CA LEU A 374 31.46 -24.41 -14.22
C LEU A 374 32.13 -24.83 -15.52
N ASP A 375 31.89 -24.10 -16.58
CA ASP A 375 32.71 -24.21 -17.79
C ASP A 375 33.87 -23.21 -17.62
N LEU A 376 35.07 -23.74 -17.53
CA LEU A 376 36.29 -22.96 -17.31
C LEU A 376 36.97 -22.62 -18.64
N GLY A 377 36.36 -22.89 -19.80
CA GLY A 377 36.77 -22.48 -21.13
C GLY A 377 38.00 -23.22 -21.64
#